data_24286e0306efa5804d7311ab962f02b7
#
_entry.id   24286e0306efa5804d7311ab962f02b7
#
_cell.length_a   1.000
_cell.length_b   1.000
_cell.length_c   1.000
_cell.angle_alpha   90.00
_cell.angle_beta   90.00
_cell.angle_gamma   90.00
#
_symmetry.space_group_name_H-M   'P 1'
#
loop_
_entity.id
_entity.type
_entity.pdbx_description
1 polymer ?
#
loop_
_entity_poly.entity_id
_entity_poly.type
_entity_poly.pdbx_seq_one_letter_code
_entity_poly.pdbx_strand_id
1 'polypeptide(L)'
;MADAARQSYAPDTATVRLEVMNPRGEIPPPATLGISPRGGSLDGKKIVLVDNGKFGANNFLDALADMLREKHPKATVVMYPKPAAQTITKLPKWYPTVKQQGDLFVFGVGD
;
A
#
# COMPACT_ATOMS: atom_id res chain seq x y z
N MET A 1 0.62 -60.02 44.14
CA MET A 1 1.18 -59.13 43.20
C MET A 1 0.13 -58.78 42.17
N ALA A 2 -0.35 -57.56 42.23
CA ALA A 2 -1.32 -57.11 41.25
C ALA A 2 -0.57 -56.87 39.92
N ASP A 3 -0.89 -57.69 38.94
CA ASP A 3 -0.49 -57.46 37.58
C ASP A 3 -1.23 -56.22 37.10
N ALA A 4 -0.56 -55.13 37.09
CA ALA A 4 -1.11 -53.92 36.52
C ALA A 4 -1.26 -54.17 35.02
N ALA A 5 -2.44 -54.62 34.62
CA ALA A 5 -2.78 -54.73 33.23
C ALA A 5 -2.47 -53.39 32.60
N ARG A 6 -1.37 -53.33 31.86
CA ARG A 6 -1.12 -52.25 30.89
C ARG A 6 -2.31 -52.30 29.95
N GLN A 7 -3.29 -51.45 30.25
CA GLN A 7 -4.24 -51.10 29.20
C GLN A 7 -3.45 -50.56 28.03
N SER A 8 -3.24 -51.44 27.07
CA SER A 8 -2.74 -51.01 25.78
C SER A 8 -3.80 -50.04 25.22
N TYR A 9 -3.53 -48.78 25.32
CA TYR A 9 -4.29 -47.78 24.61
C TYR A 9 -4.06 -48.04 23.12
N ALA A 10 -4.94 -48.88 22.56
CA ALA A 10 -5.01 -48.95 21.13
C ALA A 10 -5.56 -47.58 20.65
N PRO A 11 -4.82 -46.85 19.85
CA PRO A 11 -5.37 -45.62 19.30
C PRO A 11 -6.66 -45.99 18.57
N ASP A 12 -7.75 -45.38 19.01
CA ASP A 12 -8.99 -45.48 18.28
C ASP A 12 -8.71 -45.01 16.86
N THR A 13 -8.86 -45.94 15.91
CA THR A 13 -8.68 -45.64 14.50
C THR A 13 -9.83 -44.81 13.93
N ALA A 14 -10.77 -44.38 14.79
CA ALA A 14 -11.77 -43.42 14.40
C ALA A 14 -11.04 -42.15 13.89
N THR A 15 -11.25 -41.84 12.63
CA THR A 15 -10.68 -40.65 12.03
C THR A 15 -11.26 -39.41 12.71
N VAL A 16 -10.45 -38.77 13.56
CA VAL A 16 -10.84 -37.51 14.16
C VAL A 16 -10.69 -36.42 13.11
N ARG A 17 -11.80 -35.93 12.65
CA ARG A 17 -11.82 -34.76 11.74
C ARG A 17 -11.93 -33.50 12.59
N LEU A 18 -10.86 -32.74 12.60
CA LEU A 18 -10.87 -31.41 13.21
C LEU A 18 -11.09 -30.39 12.10
N GLU A 19 -12.07 -29.57 12.27
CA GLU A 19 -12.33 -28.45 11.37
C GLU A 19 -11.96 -27.15 12.09
N VAL A 20 -11.01 -26.43 11.48
CA VAL A 20 -10.52 -25.16 12.02
C VAL A 20 -10.90 -24.08 11.04
N MET A 21 -11.54 -23.04 11.53
CA MET A 21 -11.87 -21.89 10.69
C MET A 21 -10.60 -21.13 10.35
N ASN A 22 -10.50 -20.68 9.09
CA ASN A 22 -9.41 -19.82 8.68
C ASN A 22 -9.55 -18.45 9.37
N PRO A 23 -8.56 -18.05 10.22
CA PRO A 23 -8.66 -16.78 10.95
C PRO A 23 -8.62 -15.55 10.02
N ARG A 24 -8.19 -15.72 8.78
CA ARG A 24 -8.21 -14.63 7.78
C ARG A 24 -9.59 -14.40 7.16
N GLY A 25 -10.51 -15.35 7.32
CA GLY A 25 -11.77 -15.34 6.61
C GLY A 25 -11.60 -15.53 5.10
N GLU A 26 -12.69 -15.37 4.37
CA GLU A 26 -12.68 -15.35 2.91
C GLU A 26 -12.52 -13.91 2.44
N ILE A 27 -11.36 -13.62 1.89
CA ILE A 27 -11.09 -12.32 1.25
C ILE A 27 -11.36 -12.50 -0.23
N PRO A 28 -12.37 -11.84 -0.81
CA PRO A 28 -12.56 -11.91 -2.24
C PRO A 28 -11.29 -11.42 -2.95
N PRO A 29 -10.83 -12.09 -4.02
CA PRO A 29 -9.65 -11.66 -4.74
C PRO A 29 -9.86 -10.22 -5.23
N PRO A 30 -8.86 -9.35 -5.04
CA PRO A 30 -8.95 -7.99 -5.56
C PRO A 30 -9.10 -8.03 -7.07
N ALA A 31 -9.86 -7.07 -7.62
CA ALA A 31 -9.95 -6.93 -9.06
C ALA A 31 -8.54 -6.78 -9.66
N THR A 32 -8.24 -7.60 -10.66
CA THR A 32 -6.96 -7.50 -11.37
C THR A 32 -7.02 -6.25 -12.24
N LEU A 33 -6.38 -5.18 -11.77
CA LEU A 33 -6.20 -3.97 -12.54
C LEU A 33 -4.83 -4.03 -13.22
N GLY A 34 -4.79 -3.85 -14.53
CA GLY A 34 -3.54 -3.70 -15.25
C GLY A 34 -2.85 -2.38 -14.90
N ILE A 35 -1.57 -2.29 -15.21
CA ILE A 35 -0.83 -1.03 -15.12
C ILE A 35 -1.43 -0.06 -16.14
N SER A 36 -1.68 1.18 -15.71
CA SER A 36 -2.13 2.24 -16.62
C SER A 36 -1.15 2.41 -17.77
N PRO A 37 -1.63 2.72 -18.97
CA PRO A 37 -0.74 3.01 -20.11
C PRO A 37 0.28 4.07 -19.75
N ARG A 38 1.53 3.84 -20.10
CA ARG A 38 2.57 4.84 -19.89
C ARG A 38 2.32 6.00 -20.84
N GLY A 39 2.23 7.20 -20.29
CA GLY A 39 2.22 8.41 -21.09
C GLY A 39 3.53 8.56 -21.87
N GLY A 40 3.53 9.35 -22.91
CA GLY A 40 4.73 9.64 -23.68
C GLY A 40 5.71 10.56 -22.94
N SER A 41 5.89 11.78 -23.42
CA SER A 41 6.78 12.76 -22.81
C SER A 41 6.22 13.37 -21.53
N LEU A 42 7.10 13.73 -20.60
CA LEU A 42 6.79 14.53 -19.42
C LEU A 42 6.77 16.04 -19.72
N ASP A 43 7.16 16.44 -20.93
CA ASP A 43 7.21 17.84 -21.31
C ASP A 43 5.83 18.51 -21.24
N GLY A 44 5.77 19.66 -20.61
CA GLY A 44 4.54 20.40 -20.41
C GLY A 44 3.60 19.80 -19.36
N LYS A 45 3.97 18.69 -18.74
CA LYS A 45 3.18 18.04 -17.68
C LYS A 45 3.47 18.66 -16.32
N LYS A 46 2.44 18.72 -15.50
CA LYS A 46 2.56 19.11 -14.11
C LYS A 46 2.62 17.86 -13.23
N ILE A 47 3.77 17.66 -12.60
CA ILE A 47 4.04 16.51 -11.73
C ILE A 47 3.86 16.97 -10.29
N VAL A 48 2.96 16.32 -9.57
CA VAL A 48 2.65 16.61 -8.18
C VAL A 48 3.27 15.55 -7.30
N LEU A 49 4.16 15.94 -6.42
CA LEU A 49 4.78 15.08 -5.42
C LEU A 49 4.00 15.22 -4.11
N VAL A 50 3.34 14.16 -3.70
CA VAL A 50 2.47 14.16 -2.52
C VAL A 50 3.21 13.54 -1.35
N ASP A 51 3.43 14.34 -0.31
CA ASP A 51 4.02 13.91 0.95
C ASP A 51 2.94 13.41 1.90
N ASN A 52 3.12 12.22 2.48
CA ASN A 52 2.19 11.68 3.47
C ASN A 52 2.38 12.28 4.88
N GLY A 53 3.34 13.18 5.06
CA GLY A 53 3.63 13.86 6.32
C GLY A 53 4.38 13.01 7.35
N LYS A 54 4.88 11.86 6.95
CA LYS A 54 5.70 11.00 7.80
C LYS A 54 7.19 11.26 7.61
N PHE A 55 7.98 10.82 8.61
CA PHE A 55 9.42 11.04 8.61
C PHE A 55 10.11 10.48 7.36
N GLY A 56 10.99 11.25 6.79
CA GLY A 56 11.81 10.86 5.64
C GLY A 56 11.17 11.02 4.28
N ALA A 57 9.83 11.10 4.18
CA ALA A 57 9.15 11.25 2.89
C ALA A 57 9.52 12.56 2.18
N ASN A 58 9.59 13.65 2.92
CA ASN A 58 9.96 14.97 2.40
C ASN A 58 11.38 14.98 1.81
N ASN A 59 12.35 14.40 2.51
CA ASN A 59 13.74 14.34 2.02
C ASN A 59 13.86 13.58 0.71
N PHE A 60 13.16 12.45 0.60
CA PHE A 60 13.12 11.67 -0.63
C PHE A 60 12.45 12.46 -1.76
N LEU A 61 11.31 13.08 -1.48
CA LEU A 61 10.57 13.82 -2.50
C LEU A 61 11.30 15.08 -2.94
N ASP A 62 12.02 15.76 -2.06
CA ASP A 62 12.84 16.91 -2.41
C ASP A 62 13.96 16.51 -3.38
N ALA A 63 14.68 15.42 -3.09
CA ALA A 63 15.70 14.89 -3.98
C ALA A 63 15.10 14.45 -5.34
N LEU A 64 13.94 13.80 -5.33
CA LEU A 64 13.23 13.43 -6.56
C LEU A 64 12.81 14.65 -7.36
N ALA A 65 12.32 15.69 -6.71
CA ALA A 65 11.95 16.95 -7.37
C ALA A 65 13.13 17.59 -8.10
N ASP A 66 14.29 17.62 -7.45
CA ASP A 66 15.50 18.18 -8.06
C ASP A 66 15.95 17.36 -9.28
N MET A 67 15.94 16.04 -9.16
CA MET A 67 16.26 15.15 -10.29
C MET A 67 15.27 15.30 -11.45
N LEU A 68 13.99 15.45 -11.17
CA LEU A 68 12.96 15.64 -12.20
C LEU A 68 13.15 16.99 -12.91
N ARG A 69 13.43 18.04 -12.17
CA ARG A 69 13.68 19.37 -12.76
C ARG A 69 14.93 19.39 -13.65
N GLU A 70 15.97 18.67 -13.25
CA GLU A 70 17.19 18.56 -14.03
C GLU A 70 16.97 17.76 -15.32
N LYS A 71 16.33 16.59 -15.22
CA LYS A 71 16.12 15.69 -16.35
C LYS A 71 14.99 16.12 -17.28
N HIS A 72 14.00 16.80 -16.76
CA HIS A 72 12.79 17.21 -17.47
C HIS A 72 12.50 18.70 -17.26
N PRO A 73 13.34 19.59 -17.77
CA PRO A 73 13.22 21.04 -17.51
C PRO A 73 11.93 21.66 -18.04
N LYS A 74 11.25 20.99 -18.96
CA LYS A 74 9.95 21.44 -19.49
C LYS A 74 8.75 20.93 -18.67
N ALA A 75 8.97 20.07 -17.69
CA ALA A 75 7.95 19.65 -16.75
C ALA A 75 7.88 20.60 -15.57
N THR A 76 6.70 20.78 -15.00
CA THR A 76 6.51 21.54 -13.77
C THR A 76 6.41 20.55 -12.61
N VAL A 77 7.28 20.70 -11.60
CA VAL A 77 7.28 19.84 -10.42
C VAL A 77 6.83 20.63 -9.20
N VAL A 78 5.79 20.15 -8.54
CA VAL A 78 5.16 20.81 -7.39
C VAL A 78 5.13 19.86 -6.22
N MET A 79 5.45 20.38 -5.04
CA MET A 79 5.26 19.66 -3.77
C MET A 79 3.85 19.94 -3.25
N TYR A 80 3.16 18.89 -2.83
CA TYR A 80 1.84 19.00 -2.23
C TYR A 80 1.78 18.17 -0.94
N PRO A 81 1.90 18.80 0.21
CA PRO A 81 1.86 18.10 1.48
C PRO A 81 0.45 17.61 1.78
N LYS A 82 0.34 16.37 2.25
CA LYS A 82 -0.92 15.87 2.81
C LYS A 82 -1.26 16.66 4.09
N PRO A 83 -2.51 17.06 4.27
CA PRO A 83 -2.93 17.71 5.50
C PRO A 83 -2.61 16.85 6.73
N ALA A 84 -1.86 17.36 7.69
CA ALA A 84 -1.33 16.63 8.84
C ALA A 84 -2.41 15.94 9.70
N ALA A 85 -3.61 16.52 9.76
CA ALA A 85 -4.71 15.98 10.56
C ALA A 85 -5.51 14.87 9.87
N GLN A 86 -5.15 14.46 8.65
CA GLN A 86 -5.94 13.47 7.92
C GLN A 86 -5.41 12.07 8.10
N THR A 87 -6.29 11.20 8.61
CA THR A 87 -6.08 9.76 8.64
C THR A 87 -6.33 9.17 7.24
N ILE A 88 -5.85 7.95 7.05
CA ILE A 88 -6.04 7.21 5.78
C ILE A 88 -7.52 7.08 5.38
N THR A 89 -8.41 7.01 6.34
CA THR A 89 -9.86 6.91 6.12
C THR A 89 -10.48 8.17 5.52
N LYS A 90 -9.81 9.31 5.64
CA LYS A 90 -10.27 10.58 5.08
C LYS A 90 -9.68 10.89 3.70
N LEU A 91 -8.72 10.09 3.24
CA LEU A 91 -8.09 10.27 1.94
C LEU A 91 -9.06 10.29 0.76
N PRO A 92 -10.11 9.45 0.69
CA PRO A 92 -11.07 9.50 -0.41
C PRO A 92 -11.72 10.88 -0.61
N LYS A 93 -11.91 11.63 0.47
CA LYS A 93 -12.45 13.00 0.39
C LYS A 93 -11.41 14.01 -0.11
N TRP A 94 -10.14 13.72 0.10
CA TRP A 94 -9.04 14.59 -0.28
C TRP A 94 -8.58 14.37 -1.73
N TYR A 95 -8.71 13.15 -2.26
CA TYR A 95 -8.28 12.82 -3.61
C TYR A 95 -8.83 13.74 -4.71
N PRO A 96 -10.09 14.14 -4.72
CA PRO A 96 -10.60 15.07 -5.73
C PRO A 96 -9.83 16.40 -5.74
N THR A 97 -9.44 16.90 -4.57
CA THR A 97 -8.65 18.12 -4.43
C THR A 97 -7.25 17.94 -4.99
N VAL A 98 -6.60 16.80 -4.68
CA VAL A 98 -5.26 16.48 -5.19
C VAL A 98 -5.27 16.31 -6.70
N LYS A 99 -6.28 15.64 -7.23
CA LYS A 99 -6.43 15.41 -8.69
C LYS A 99 -6.43 16.70 -9.50
N GLN A 100 -6.92 17.78 -8.93
CA GLN A 100 -6.96 19.10 -9.58
C GLN A 100 -5.60 19.78 -9.62
N GLN A 101 -4.60 19.28 -8.87
CA GLN A 101 -3.31 19.93 -8.73
C GLN A 101 -2.35 19.72 -9.90
N GLY A 102 -2.54 18.66 -10.69
CA GLY A 102 -1.66 18.36 -11.80
C GLY A 102 -2.07 17.19 -12.66
N ASP A 103 -1.17 16.77 -13.52
CA ASP A 103 -1.40 15.71 -14.51
C ASP A 103 -0.89 14.35 -14.04
N LEU A 104 0.21 14.34 -13.30
CA LEU A 104 0.88 13.15 -12.81
C LEU A 104 1.13 13.28 -11.32
N PHE A 105 1.08 12.15 -10.60
CA PHE A 105 1.18 12.13 -9.15
C PHE A 105 2.16 11.07 -8.67
N VAL A 106 3.01 11.46 -7.72
CA VAL A 106 3.90 10.54 -7.01
C VAL A 106 3.60 10.68 -5.52
N PHE A 107 3.23 9.58 -4.88
CA PHE A 107 3.00 9.54 -3.44
C PHE A 107 4.25 9.05 -2.73
N GLY A 108 4.83 9.90 -1.89
CA GLY A 108 5.90 9.53 -1.00
C GLY A 108 5.33 9.02 0.31
N VAL A 109 5.67 7.78 0.65
CA VAL A 109 5.24 7.13 1.89
C VAL A 109 6.45 6.96 2.77
N GLY A 110 6.58 7.85 3.77
CA GLY A 110 7.55 7.69 4.84
C GLY A 110 7.00 6.82 5.97
N ASP A 111 7.87 6.34 6.84
CA ASP A 111 7.52 5.53 8.01
C ASP A 111 7.71 6.33 9.32
#